data_7cb01712f0862a637c24549f9eb92aa8
#
_entry.id   7cb01712f0862a637c24549f9eb92aa8
#
_cell.length_a   1.000
_cell.length_b   1.000
_cell.length_c   1.000
_cell.angle_alpha   90.00
_cell.angle_beta   90.00
_cell.angle_gamma   90.00
#
_symmetry.space_group_name_H-M   'P 1'
#
loop_
_entity.id
_entity.type
_entity.pdbx_description
1 polymer ?
#
loop_
_entity_poly.entity_id
_entity_poly.type
_entity_poly.pdbx_seq_one_letter_code
_entity_poly.pdbx_strand_id
1 'polypeptide(L)'
;MRLKSFSLILPCLFGVMFSQIANAQSGENTYKQVCAACHGTGVLNAPKFGDKAKWAPLIAEGQATLTAHAYFGVRGMPPKGGNPNLSIEGFSDAVVYIVNNSGGNWKTPDAKMTAAINKELEVRKAGTKKP
;
A
#
# COMPACT_ATOMS: atom_id res chain seq x y z
N MET A 1 10.64 -67.38 1.68
CA MET A 1 10.20 -66.29 0.81
C MET A 1 9.75 -65.13 1.73
N ARG A 2 10.57 -64.09 1.90
CA ARG A 2 10.27 -62.98 2.82
C ARG A 2 9.73 -61.81 2.00
N LEU A 3 8.45 -61.45 2.20
CA LEU A 3 7.87 -60.21 1.64
C LEU A 3 8.37 -59.02 2.47
N LYS A 4 9.09 -58.10 1.78
CA LYS A 4 9.46 -56.80 2.34
C LYS A 4 8.30 -55.85 2.13
N SER A 5 7.64 -55.45 3.23
CA SER A 5 6.70 -54.35 3.24
C SER A 5 7.42 -53.03 2.93
N PHE A 6 7.04 -52.44 1.81
CA PHE A 6 7.46 -51.05 1.48
C PHE A 6 6.45 -50.10 2.08
N SER A 7 6.87 -49.41 3.16
CA SER A 7 6.10 -48.36 3.78
C SER A 7 6.28 -47.07 2.97
N LEU A 8 5.24 -46.69 2.18
CA LEU A 8 5.19 -45.36 1.53
C LEU A 8 4.92 -44.27 2.59
N ILE A 9 5.95 -43.52 2.91
CA ILE A 9 5.82 -42.29 3.66
C ILE A 9 5.40 -41.19 2.69
N LEU A 10 4.14 -40.73 2.82
CA LEU A 10 3.59 -39.60 2.09
C LEU A 10 4.03 -38.30 2.79
N PRO A 11 4.81 -37.41 2.16
CA PRO A 11 5.12 -36.13 2.78
C PRO A 11 3.90 -35.22 2.70
N CYS A 12 3.36 -34.84 3.85
CA CYS A 12 2.36 -33.78 4.02
C CYS A 12 2.96 -32.46 3.55
N LEU A 13 2.58 -31.99 2.37
CA LEU A 13 2.80 -30.63 1.90
C LEU A 13 1.87 -29.67 2.68
N PHE A 14 2.29 -29.23 3.86
CA PHE A 14 1.73 -28.07 4.49
C PHE A 14 2.32 -26.84 3.84
N GLY A 15 1.69 -26.37 2.76
CA GLY A 15 2.06 -25.14 2.06
C GLY A 15 1.71 -23.92 2.91
N VAL A 16 2.72 -23.17 3.23
CA VAL A 16 2.71 -21.96 4.06
C VAL A 16 1.94 -20.83 3.37
N MET A 17 0.72 -20.52 3.83
CA MET A 17 -0.02 -19.30 3.49
C MET A 17 0.17 -18.24 4.59
N PHE A 18 1.39 -17.76 4.83
CA PHE A 18 1.65 -16.80 5.92
C PHE A 18 2.05 -15.39 5.49
N SER A 19 2.11 -15.08 4.18
CA SER A 19 2.73 -13.82 3.72
C SER A 19 1.81 -12.58 3.70
N GLN A 20 0.49 -12.70 3.79
CA GLN A 20 -0.41 -11.55 3.62
C GLN A 20 -0.74 -10.79 4.92
N ILE A 21 -0.66 -11.45 6.06
CA ILE A 21 -0.98 -10.84 7.36
C ILE A 21 0.10 -9.83 7.79
N ALA A 22 1.37 -10.10 7.47
CA ALA A 22 2.48 -9.22 7.82
C ALA A 22 2.41 -7.85 7.14
N ASN A 23 1.97 -7.79 5.89
CA ASN A 23 1.89 -6.53 5.13
C ASN A 23 0.70 -5.66 5.57
N ALA A 24 -0.44 -6.26 5.91
CA ALA A 24 -1.59 -5.52 6.44
C ALA A 24 -1.26 -4.84 7.78
N GLN A 25 -0.54 -5.54 8.65
CA GLN A 25 -0.06 -4.99 9.92
C GLN A 25 0.99 -3.90 9.74
N SER A 26 1.85 -4.01 8.73
CA SER A 26 2.82 -3.00 8.35
C SER A 26 2.14 -1.72 7.87
N GLY A 27 1.11 -1.81 7.02
CA GLY A 27 0.35 -0.67 6.52
C GLY A 27 -0.38 0.09 7.63
N GLU A 28 -1.01 -0.62 8.57
CA GLU A 28 -1.65 -0.01 9.73
C GLU A 28 -0.65 0.72 10.64
N ASN A 29 0.49 0.09 10.92
CA ASN A 29 1.52 0.70 11.75
C ASN A 29 2.08 1.96 11.10
N THR A 30 2.39 1.92 9.80
CA THR A 30 2.84 3.09 9.05
C THR A 30 1.79 4.20 9.05
N TYR A 31 0.50 3.85 8.86
CA TYR A 31 -0.59 4.81 8.98
C TYR A 31 -0.59 5.51 10.33
N LYS A 32 -0.55 4.74 11.42
CA LYS A 32 -0.57 5.30 12.79
C LYS A 32 0.60 6.23 13.08
N GLN A 33 1.77 5.90 12.57
CA GLN A 33 3.00 6.65 12.85
C GLN A 33 3.17 7.89 11.97
N VAL A 34 2.72 7.84 10.72
CA VAL A 34 3.03 8.87 9.70
C VAL A 34 1.78 9.61 9.22
N CYS A 35 0.68 8.90 8.98
CA CYS A 35 -0.47 9.43 8.26
C CYS A 35 -1.57 9.99 9.19
N ALA A 36 -1.73 9.38 10.36
CA ALA A 36 -2.87 9.62 11.24
C ALA A 36 -2.96 11.07 11.76
N ALA A 37 -1.84 11.75 11.92
CA ALA A 37 -1.83 13.15 12.36
C ALA A 37 -2.68 14.05 11.45
N CYS A 38 -2.65 13.82 10.16
CA CYS A 38 -3.44 14.58 9.18
C CYS A 38 -4.72 13.84 8.78
N HIS A 39 -4.64 12.58 8.41
CA HIS A 39 -5.78 11.82 7.90
C HIS A 39 -6.73 11.30 8.98
N GLY A 40 -6.33 11.32 10.24
CA GLY A 40 -7.21 11.06 11.38
C GLY A 40 -8.07 12.27 11.75
N THR A 41 -7.51 13.47 11.64
CA THR A 41 -8.12 14.74 12.10
C THR A 41 -8.73 15.57 10.98
N GLY A 42 -8.21 15.46 9.75
CA GLY A 42 -8.62 16.25 8.59
C GLY A 42 -7.98 17.62 8.51
N VAL A 43 -6.87 17.86 9.21
CA VAL A 43 -6.11 19.13 9.11
C VAL A 43 -5.66 19.37 7.67
N LEU A 44 -5.51 20.63 7.30
CA LEU A 44 -5.15 21.06 5.94
C LEU A 44 -6.07 20.47 4.85
N ASN A 45 -7.31 20.17 5.21
CA ASN A 45 -8.31 19.55 4.33
C ASN A 45 -7.91 18.13 3.86
N ALA A 46 -7.11 17.41 4.62
CA ALA A 46 -6.78 16.01 4.36
C ALA A 46 -8.05 15.16 4.39
N PRO A 47 -8.27 14.25 3.43
CA PRO A 47 -9.41 13.34 3.47
C PRO A 47 -9.27 12.42 4.69
N LYS A 48 -10.29 12.45 5.57
CA LYS A 48 -10.25 11.66 6.80
C LYS A 48 -10.30 10.17 6.55
N PHE A 49 -9.60 9.42 7.36
CA PHE A 49 -9.72 7.97 7.41
C PHE A 49 -11.18 7.53 7.60
N GLY A 50 -11.66 6.63 6.75
CA GLY A 50 -13.04 6.14 6.79
C GLY A 50 -14.07 7.03 6.08
N ASP A 51 -13.71 8.23 5.64
CA ASP A 51 -14.61 9.12 4.89
C ASP A 51 -14.75 8.65 3.43
N LYS A 52 -15.67 7.71 3.21
CA LYS A 52 -15.90 7.11 1.90
C LYS A 52 -16.21 8.12 0.82
N ALA A 53 -16.95 9.20 1.15
CA ALA A 53 -17.34 10.22 0.17
C ALA A 53 -16.13 11.03 -0.32
N LYS A 54 -15.22 11.39 0.59
CA LYS A 54 -13.99 12.10 0.25
C LYS A 54 -12.98 11.22 -0.46
N TRP A 55 -12.93 9.92 -0.14
CA TRP A 55 -11.99 8.98 -0.75
C TRP A 55 -12.45 8.44 -2.11
N ALA A 56 -13.76 8.38 -2.39
CA ALA A 56 -14.28 7.81 -3.65
C ALA A 56 -13.64 8.40 -4.92
N PRO A 57 -13.55 9.73 -5.12
CA PRO A 57 -12.92 10.30 -6.31
C PRO A 57 -11.40 10.01 -6.36
N LEU A 58 -10.73 9.91 -5.21
CA LEU A 58 -9.31 9.60 -5.14
C LEU A 58 -9.04 8.14 -5.49
N ILE A 59 -9.87 7.22 -4.99
CA ILE A 59 -9.81 5.79 -5.31
C ILE A 59 -10.04 5.57 -6.80
N ALA A 60 -10.90 6.37 -7.43
CA ALA A 60 -11.17 6.31 -8.87
C ALA A 60 -9.96 6.68 -9.74
N GLU A 61 -8.96 7.40 -9.21
CA GLU A 61 -7.69 7.64 -9.91
C GLU A 61 -6.91 6.35 -10.20
N GLY A 62 -7.16 5.30 -9.42
CA GLY A 62 -6.47 4.02 -9.48
C GLY A 62 -5.24 3.95 -8.57
N GLN A 63 -4.89 2.72 -8.19
CA GLN A 63 -3.88 2.47 -7.16
C GLN A 63 -2.50 3.05 -7.49
N ALA A 64 -2.03 2.87 -8.72
CA ALA A 64 -0.71 3.37 -9.12
C ALA A 64 -0.65 4.90 -9.07
N THR A 65 -1.64 5.56 -9.65
CA THR A 65 -1.71 7.01 -9.75
C THR A 65 -1.86 7.65 -8.38
N LEU A 66 -2.84 7.21 -7.58
CA LEU A 66 -3.06 7.77 -6.25
C LEU A 66 -1.85 7.59 -5.33
N THR A 67 -1.24 6.41 -5.32
CA THR A 67 -0.06 6.13 -4.50
C THR A 67 1.12 7.00 -4.91
N ALA A 68 1.38 7.13 -6.21
CA ALA A 68 2.47 7.97 -6.73
C ALA A 68 2.25 9.45 -6.40
N HIS A 69 1.02 9.95 -6.56
CA HIS A 69 0.67 11.32 -6.23
C HIS A 69 0.90 11.64 -4.76
N ALA A 70 0.43 10.76 -3.88
CA ALA A 70 0.57 10.92 -2.44
C ALA A 70 2.04 10.79 -2.01
N TYR A 71 2.80 9.84 -2.57
CA TYR A 71 4.22 9.66 -2.25
C TYR A 71 5.08 10.86 -2.69
N PHE A 72 4.78 11.44 -3.85
CA PHE A 72 5.45 12.63 -4.35
C PHE A 72 5.11 13.89 -3.55
N GLY A 73 3.95 13.90 -2.90
CA GLY A 73 3.33 15.06 -2.29
C GLY A 73 2.31 15.73 -3.20
N VAL A 74 1.17 16.11 -2.64
CA VAL A 74 0.06 16.70 -3.39
C VAL A 74 -0.69 17.72 -2.54
N ARG A 75 -0.92 18.93 -3.08
CA ARG A 75 -1.60 20.02 -2.35
C ARG A 75 -0.91 20.31 -1.01
N GLY A 76 -1.62 20.21 0.11
CA GLY A 76 -1.08 20.37 1.46
C GLY A 76 -0.36 19.13 2.02
N MET A 77 -0.38 18.01 1.31
CA MET A 77 0.30 16.79 1.74
C MET A 77 1.77 16.83 1.35
N PRO A 78 2.70 16.76 2.33
CA PRO A 78 4.12 16.72 2.03
C PRO A 78 4.55 15.39 1.40
N PRO A 79 5.69 15.37 0.67
CA PRO A 79 6.24 14.12 0.14
C PRO A 79 6.40 13.06 1.24
N LYS A 80 6.06 11.82 0.91
CA LYS A 80 6.15 10.66 1.82
C LYS A 80 5.40 10.84 3.15
N GLY A 81 4.36 11.69 3.18
CA GLY A 81 3.66 12.02 4.41
C GLY A 81 4.49 12.78 5.45
N GLY A 82 5.61 13.40 5.02
CA GLY A 82 6.54 14.11 5.89
C GLY A 82 7.65 13.25 6.51
N ASN A 83 7.70 11.95 6.18
CA ASN A 83 8.78 11.06 6.62
C ASN A 83 9.76 10.76 5.46
N PRO A 84 10.91 11.45 5.36
CA PRO A 84 11.84 11.28 4.24
C PRO A 84 12.43 9.88 4.12
N ASN A 85 12.44 9.11 5.21
CA ASN A 85 12.99 7.76 5.25
C ASN A 85 11.97 6.67 4.90
N LEU A 86 10.70 7.03 4.67
CA LEU A 86 9.67 6.04 4.34
C LEU A 86 9.87 5.51 2.91
N SER A 87 10.00 4.20 2.79
CA SER A 87 10.13 3.53 1.48
C SER A 87 8.81 3.57 0.71
N ILE A 88 8.88 3.36 -0.60
CA ILE A 88 7.68 3.29 -1.44
C ILE A 88 6.79 2.10 -1.08
N GLU A 89 7.39 0.99 -0.68
CA GLU A 89 6.66 -0.22 -0.25
C GLU A 89 5.87 0.05 1.03
N GLY A 90 6.53 0.55 2.08
CA GLY A 90 5.87 0.87 3.36
C GLY A 90 4.81 1.95 3.22
N PHE A 91 5.04 2.95 2.34
CA PHE A 91 4.06 3.97 2.01
C PHE A 91 2.86 3.37 1.29
N SER A 92 3.10 2.51 0.29
CA SER A 92 2.05 1.86 -0.49
C SER A 92 1.15 0.98 0.38
N ASP A 93 1.72 0.26 1.34
CA ASP A 93 0.96 -0.55 2.31
C ASP A 93 0.06 0.32 3.17
N ALA A 94 0.53 1.50 3.60
CA ALA A 94 -0.29 2.45 4.33
C ALA A 94 -1.43 3.03 3.48
N VAL A 95 -1.18 3.32 2.21
CA VAL A 95 -2.22 3.76 1.27
C VAL A 95 -3.29 2.69 1.10
N VAL A 96 -2.90 1.43 0.91
CA VAL A 96 -3.84 0.29 0.84
C VAL A 96 -4.67 0.20 2.11
N TYR A 97 -4.05 0.35 3.28
CA TYR A 97 -4.75 0.33 4.57
C TYR A 97 -5.80 1.45 4.66
N ILE A 98 -5.44 2.70 4.33
CA ILE A 98 -6.39 3.83 4.35
C ILE A 98 -7.53 3.61 3.37
N VAL A 99 -7.21 3.27 2.12
CA VAL A 99 -8.17 3.08 1.04
C VAL A 99 -9.18 1.99 1.37
N ASN A 100 -8.73 0.85 1.87
CA ASN A 100 -9.61 -0.27 2.19
C ASN A 100 -10.53 0.01 3.38
N ASN A 101 -10.10 0.85 4.30
CA ASN A 101 -10.96 1.33 5.38
C ASN A 101 -11.85 2.52 4.97
N SER A 102 -11.64 3.06 3.77
CA SER A 102 -12.35 4.24 3.26
C SER A 102 -13.20 3.95 2.01
N GLY A 103 -13.54 2.69 1.77
CA GLY A 103 -14.46 2.28 0.72
C GLY A 103 -13.81 1.63 -0.51
N GLY A 104 -12.49 1.46 -0.52
CA GLY A 104 -11.77 0.72 -1.56
C GLY A 104 -11.58 -0.75 -1.25
N ASN A 105 -10.98 -1.46 -2.20
CA ASN A 105 -10.64 -2.87 -2.07
C ASN A 105 -9.35 -3.16 -2.86
N TRP A 106 -8.25 -2.57 -2.42
CA TRP A 106 -6.95 -2.74 -3.05
C TRP A 106 -6.12 -3.83 -2.38
N LYS A 107 -5.20 -4.41 -3.15
CA LYS A 107 -4.23 -5.39 -2.64
C LYS A 107 -2.89 -4.71 -2.42
N THR A 108 -2.11 -5.26 -1.51
CA THR A 108 -0.68 -4.94 -1.39
C THR A 108 -0.04 -5.02 -2.78
N PRO A 109 0.73 -4.00 -3.20
CA PRO A 109 1.36 -3.98 -4.50
C PRO A 109 2.27 -5.18 -4.74
N ASP A 110 2.02 -5.91 -5.81
CA ASP A 110 2.96 -6.86 -6.37
C ASP A 110 4.04 -6.14 -7.20
N ALA A 111 4.97 -6.89 -7.78
CA ALA A 111 6.04 -6.33 -8.58
C ALA A 111 5.52 -5.50 -9.78
N LYS A 112 4.41 -5.93 -10.40
CA LYS A 112 3.78 -5.21 -11.52
C LYS A 112 3.17 -3.88 -11.06
N MET A 113 2.45 -3.89 -9.96
CA MET A 113 1.86 -2.67 -9.39
C MET A 113 2.95 -1.71 -8.90
N THR A 114 4.00 -2.22 -8.25
CA THR A 114 5.15 -1.40 -7.84
C THR A 114 5.85 -0.74 -9.03
N ALA A 115 6.02 -1.47 -10.14
CA ALA A 115 6.56 -0.89 -11.38
C ALA A 115 5.64 0.21 -11.96
N ALA A 116 4.32 0.02 -11.90
CA ALA A 116 3.36 1.03 -12.34
C ALA A 116 3.42 2.29 -11.46
N ILE A 117 3.51 2.14 -10.13
CA ILE A 117 3.67 3.27 -9.20
C ILE A 117 4.96 4.04 -9.51
N ASN A 118 6.07 3.34 -9.71
CA ASN A 118 7.35 3.98 -10.03
C ASN A 118 7.29 4.73 -11.37
N LYS A 119 6.60 4.19 -12.37
CA LYS A 119 6.39 4.87 -13.64
C LYS A 119 5.61 6.18 -13.47
N GLU A 120 4.53 6.17 -12.69
CA GLU A 120 3.76 7.38 -12.36
C GLU A 120 4.60 8.41 -11.59
N LEU A 121 5.47 7.96 -10.69
CA LEU A 121 6.42 8.84 -9.99
C LEU A 121 7.37 9.56 -10.95
N GLU A 122 7.92 8.86 -11.96
CA GLU A 122 8.78 9.47 -12.96
C GLU A 122 8.04 10.49 -13.83
N VAL A 123 6.79 10.20 -14.21
CA VAL A 123 5.94 11.17 -14.93
C VAL A 123 5.75 12.44 -14.11
N ARG A 124 5.48 12.32 -12.81
CA ARG A 124 5.33 13.48 -11.94
C ARG A 124 6.61 14.30 -11.79
N LYS A 125 7.73 13.63 -11.57
CA LYS A 125 9.04 14.29 -11.49
C LYS A 125 9.36 15.06 -12.79
N ALA A 126 9.05 14.48 -13.93
CA ALA A 126 9.25 15.14 -15.23
C ALA A 126 8.35 16.38 -15.39
N GLY A 127 7.09 16.30 -14.96
CA GLY A 127 6.13 17.41 -15.01
C GLY A 127 6.49 18.60 -14.12
N THR A 128 7.23 18.38 -13.04
CA THR A 128 7.69 19.45 -12.14
C THR A 128 8.99 20.10 -12.56
N LYS A 129 9.73 19.51 -13.52
CA LYS A 129 10.98 20.06 -14.06
C LYS A 129 10.77 20.98 -15.26
N LYS A 130 9.52 21.27 -15.65
CA LYS A 130 9.25 22.19 -16.73
C LYS A 130 9.50 23.63 -16.24
N PRO A 131 10.35 24.43 -16.95
CA PRO A 131 10.68 25.81 -16.57
C PRO A 131 9.47 26.72 -16.60
#